data_da91a3b74db19842d9483dd13725818b
#
_entry.id   da91a3b74db19842d9483dd13725818b
#
_cell.length_a   1.000
_cell.length_b   1.000
_cell.length_c   1.000
_cell.angle_alpha   90.00
_cell.angle_beta   90.00
_cell.angle_gamma   90.00
#
_symmetry.space_group_name_H-M   'P 1'
#
loop_
_entity.id
_entity.type
_entity.pdbx_description
1 polymer ?
#
loop_
_entity_poly.entity_id
_entity_poly.type
_entity_poly.pdbx_seq_one_letter_code
_entity_poly.pdbx_strand_id
1 'polypeptide(L)'
;MSIQQNLEHIISRIRAAEARAGRPEGSARLVAVSKTFPACYDAGQRVFGENRVQEALEKIPALPPDTEWHLIGPLQRNKVRKALEHFTLIHAVDSLRLAQFLDTVAQ
;
A
#
# COMPACT_ATOMS: atom_id res chain seq x y z
N MET A 1 12.91 -21.08 -0.46
CA MET A 1 12.07 -20.47 -1.50
C MET A 1 12.60 -19.12 -1.90
N SER A 2 12.51 -18.77 -3.18
CA SER A 2 12.81 -17.42 -3.63
C SER A 2 11.70 -16.46 -3.25
N ILE A 3 11.97 -15.15 -3.35
CA ILE A 3 10.95 -14.13 -3.12
C ILE A 3 9.81 -14.30 -4.11
N GLN A 4 10.10 -14.59 -5.38
CA GLN A 4 9.08 -14.83 -6.37
C GLN A 4 8.17 -16.01 -6.00
N GLN A 5 8.75 -17.12 -5.57
CA GLN A 5 7.98 -18.29 -5.14
C GLN A 5 7.13 -17.99 -3.92
N ASN A 6 7.67 -17.25 -2.95
CA ASN A 6 6.91 -16.84 -1.77
C ASN A 6 5.74 -15.94 -2.14
N LEU A 7 5.97 -14.99 -3.04
CA LEU A 7 4.94 -14.07 -3.50
C LEU A 7 3.82 -14.83 -4.23
N GLU A 8 4.16 -15.74 -5.12
CA GLU A 8 3.19 -16.58 -5.84
C GLU A 8 2.39 -17.44 -4.87
N HIS A 9 3.04 -17.99 -3.86
CA HIS A 9 2.37 -18.80 -2.85
C HIS A 9 1.36 -17.99 -2.04
N ILE A 10 1.73 -16.79 -1.62
CA ILE A 10 0.84 -15.90 -0.87
C ILE A 10 -0.36 -15.50 -1.72
N ILE A 11 -0.13 -15.11 -2.97
CA ILE A 11 -1.20 -14.71 -3.89
C ILE A 11 -2.16 -15.89 -4.12
N SER A 12 -1.61 -17.10 -4.30
CA SER A 12 -2.42 -18.30 -4.46
C SER A 12 -3.34 -18.53 -3.27
N ARG A 13 -2.83 -18.32 -2.05
CA ARG A 13 -3.64 -18.45 -0.83
C ARG A 13 -4.73 -17.38 -0.74
N ILE A 14 -4.43 -16.15 -1.18
CA ILE A 14 -5.42 -15.06 -1.23
C ILE A 14 -6.53 -15.44 -2.21
N ARG A 15 -6.21 -15.92 -3.40
CA ARG A 15 -7.20 -16.33 -4.39
C ARG A 15 -8.08 -17.48 -3.88
N ALA A 16 -7.48 -18.45 -3.19
CA ALA A 16 -8.23 -19.55 -2.59
C ALA A 16 -9.19 -19.05 -1.49
N ALA A 17 -8.75 -18.09 -0.69
CA ALA A 17 -9.61 -17.51 0.34
C ALA A 17 -10.76 -16.71 -0.25
N GLU A 18 -10.52 -15.94 -1.30
CA GLU A 18 -11.57 -15.23 -2.03
C GLU A 18 -12.64 -16.20 -2.56
N ALA A 19 -12.20 -17.29 -3.17
CA ALA A 19 -13.11 -18.30 -3.71
C ALA A 19 -13.96 -18.94 -2.61
N ARG A 20 -13.36 -19.29 -1.49
CA ARG A 20 -14.08 -19.87 -0.35
C ARG A 20 -15.11 -18.91 0.23
N ALA A 21 -14.81 -17.61 0.21
CA ALA A 21 -15.72 -16.58 0.71
C ALA A 21 -16.77 -16.15 -0.31
N GLY A 22 -16.75 -16.71 -1.52
CA GLY A 22 -17.68 -16.35 -2.58
C GLY A 22 -17.43 -14.95 -3.14
N ARG A 23 -16.19 -14.44 -3.05
CA ARG A 23 -15.84 -13.11 -3.52
C ARG A 23 -15.13 -13.17 -4.87
N PRO A 24 -15.25 -12.11 -5.69
CA PRO A 24 -14.57 -12.08 -6.98
C PRO A 24 -13.05 -12.13 -6.82
N GLU A 25 -12.39 -12.72 -7.80
CA GLU A 25 -10.92 -12.69 -7.87
C GLU A 25 -10.45 -11.24 -7.94
N GLY A 26 -9.45 -10.91 -7.10
CA GLY A 26 -8.91 -9.56 -7.03
C GLY A 26 -9.61 -8.66 -6.02
N SER A 27 -10.62 -9.15 -5.31
CA SER A 27 -11.29 -8.36 -4.26
C SER A 27 -10.38 -8.10 -3.06
N ALA A 28 -9.39 -8.97 -2.83
CA ALA A 28 -8.35 -8.76 -1.83
C ALA A 28 -7.00 -8.58 -2.54
N ARG A 29 -6.22 -7.61 -2.10
CA ARG A 29 -4.95 -7.28 -2.73
C ARG A 29 -3.83 -7.34 -1.71
N LEU A 30 -2.67 -7.86 -2.15
CA LEU A 30 -1.48 -7.91 -1.32
C LEU A 30 -0.76 -6.57 -1.36
N VAL A 31 -0.46 -6.02 -0.19
CA VAL A 31 0.39 -4.84 -0.04
C VAL A 31 1.73 -5.30 0.55
N ALA A 32 2.82 -5.13 -0.20
CA ALA A 32 4.14 -5.52 0.27
C ALA A 32 4.81 -4.34 0.96
N VAL A 33 5.50 -4.59 2.08
CA VAL A 33 6.29 -3.56 2.75
C VAL A 33 7.53 -3.25 1.90
N SER A 34 7.85 -1.97 1.75
CA SER A 34 8.87 -1.49 0.80
C SER A 34 10.30 -1.93 1.10
N LYS A 35 10.57 -2.51 2.26
CA LYS A 35 11.92 -2.99 2.63
C LYS A 35 12.51 -3.96 1.60
N THR A 36 11.64 -4.72 0.93
CA THR A 36 12.04 -5.73 -0.06
C THR A 36 11.67 -5.28 -1.47
N PHE A 37 11.57 -3.96 -1.69
CA PHE A 37 11.04 -3.40 -2.94
C PHE A 37 11.69 -3.97 -4.19
N PRO A 38 13.03 -3.96 -4.37
CA PRO A 38 13.60 -4.38 -5.65
C PRO A 38 13.21 -5.80 -6.03
N ALA A 39 13.30 -6.74 -5.09
CA ALA A 39 13.02 -8.14 -5.38
C ALA A 39 11.53 -8.40 -5.61
N CYS A 40 10.66 -7.75 -4.83
CA CYS A 40 9.23 -7.89 -5.01
C CYS A 40 8.74 -7.22 -6.29
N TYR A 41 9.29 -6.06 -6.63
CA TYR A 41 8.97 -5.39 -7.88
C TYR A 41 9.37 -6.25 -9.08
N ASP A 42 10.58 -6.81 -9.05
CA ASP A 42 11.07 -7.69 -10.12
C ASP A 42 10.19 -8.95 -10.25
N ALA A 43 9.61 -9.41 -9.15
CA ALA A 43 8.68 -10.56 -9.15
C ALA A 43 7.25 -10.20 -9.58
N GLY A 44 6.97 -8.95 -9.89
CA GLY A 44 5.68 -8.51 -10.39
C GLY A 44 4.79 -7.75 -9.42
N GLN A 45 5.22 -7.55 -8.18
CA GLN A 45 4.42 -6.80 -7.20
C GLN A 45 4.43 -5.30 -7.54
N ARG A 46 3.25 -4.66 -7.49
CA ARG A 46 3.10 -3.25 -7.83
C ARG A 46 2.46 -2.42 -6.71
N VAL A 47 1.96 -3.06 -5.65
CA VAL A 47 1.33 -2.37 -4.52
C VAL A 47 2.25 -2.49 -3.31
N PHE A 48 2.71 -1.35 -2.81
CA PHE A 48 3.65 -1.31 -1.70
C PHE A 48 3.18 -0.41 -0.58
N GLY A 49 3.54 -0.77 0.65
CA GLY A 49 3.17 -0.03 1.84
C GLY A 49 4.37 0.64 2.50
N GLU A 50 4.17 1.88 2.94
CA GLU A 50 5.12 2.63 3.75
C GLU A 50 4.51 2.97 5.09
N ASN A 51 5.32 2.92 6.14
CA ASN A 51 4.88 3.25 7.49
C ASN A 51 4.94 4.75 7.79
N ARG A 52 5.87 5.46 7.16
CA ARG A 52 6.12 6.87 7.45
C ARG A 52 6.11 7.69 6.18
N VAL A 53 5.34 8.78 6.22
CA VAL A 53 5.22 9.69 5.06
C VAL A 53 6.58 10.25 4.65
N GLN A 54 7.40 10.68 5.62
CA GLN A 54 8.70 11.29 5.31
C GLN A 54 9.61 10.34 4.54
N GLU A 55 9.69 9.09 4.95
CA GLU A 55 10.49 8.09 4.24
C GLU A 55 9.97 7.83 2.83
N ALA A 56 8.64 7.78 2.69
CA ALA A 56 8.01 7.60 1.39
C ALA A 56 8.34 8.76 0.44
N LEU A 57 8.29 9.99 0.92
CA LEU A 57 8.58 11.16 0.11
C LEU A 57 10.01 11.15 -0.45
N GLU A 58 10.94 10.51 0.25
CA GLU A 58 12.32 10.37 -0.20
C GLU A 58 12.47 9.23 -1.24
N LYS A 59 11.67 8.16 -1.09
CA LYS A 59 11.79 6.95 -1.93
C LYS A 59 10.97 7.03 -3.22
N ILE A 60 9.73 7.46 -3.13
CA ILE A 60 8.78 7.37 -4.24
C ILE A 60 9.29 8.03 -5.52
N PRO A 61 9.86 9.25 -5.49
CA PRO A 61 10.34 9.88 -6.72
C PRO A 61 11.46 9.13 -7.43
N ALA A 62 12.22 8.31 -6.69
CA ALA A 62 13.33 7.53 -7.23
C ALA A 62 12.93 6.14 -7.71
N LEU A 63 11.67 5.76 -7.53
CA LEU A 63 11.17 4.42 -7.85
C LEU A 63 10.26 4.45 -9.07
N PRO A 64 10.01 3.29 -9.71
CA PRO A 64 9.21 3.24 -10.93
C PRO A 64 7.81 3.83 -10.74
N PRO A 65 7.31 4.62 -11.69
CA PRO A 65 6.03 5.30 -11.55
C PRO A 65 4.80 4.39 -11.66
N ASP A 66 4.96 3.16 -12.08
CA ASP A 66 3.87 2.20 -12.14
C ASP A 66 3.61 1.49 -10.81
N THR A 67 4.21 1.97 -9.72
CA THR A 67 4.02 1.45 -8.38
C THR A 67 2.88 2.20 -7.68
N GLU A 68 1.97 1.44 -7.08
CA GLU A 68 0.91 2.01 -6.25
C GLU A 68 1.35 2.01 -4.79
N TRP A 69 1.19 3.12 -4.10
CA TRP A 69 1.66 3.31 -2.73
C TRP A 69 0.50 3.44 -1.76
N HIS A 70 0.59 2.70 -0.65
CA HIS A 70 -0.35 2.77 0.47
C HIS A 70 0.37 3.21 1.73
N LEU A 71 -0.24 4.10 2.49
CA LEU A 71 0.27 4.47 3.81
C LEU A 71 -0.35 3.50 4.82
N ILE A 72 0.48 2.67 5.44
CA ILE A 72 0.03 1.65 6.39
C ILE A 72 0.36 1.99 7.84
N GLY A 73 1.16 3.04 8.08
CA GLY A 73 1.47 3.54 9.41
C GLY A 73 0.65 4.77 9.76
N PRO A 74 0.90 5.34 10.95
CA PRO A 74 0.13 6.49 11.44
C PRO A 74 0.36 7.72 10.58
N LEU A 75 -0.70 8.52 10.44
CA LEU A 75 -0.67 9.77 9.67
C LEU A 75 -0.82 10.96 10.61
N GLN A 76 0.16 11.86 10.58
CA GLN A 76 0.13 13.12 11.30
C GLN A 76 -0.57 14.18 10.46
N ARG A 77 -1.32 15.08 11.11
CA ARG A 77 -2.11 16.11 10.41
C ARG A 77 -1.25 16.99 9.50
N ASN A 78 -0.03 17.33 9.93
CA ASN A 78 0.86 18.18 9.15
C ASN A 78 1.43 17.50 7.89
N LYS A 79 1.18 16.19 7.73
CA LYS A 79 1.63 15.43 6.56
C LYS A 79 0.50 15.06 5.60
N VAL A 80 -0.75 15.42 5.92
CA VAL A 80 -1.92 14.98 5.17
C VAL A 80 -1.86 15.39 3.71
N ARG A 81 -1.53 16.65 3.42
CA ARG A 81 -1.51 17.13 2.03
C ARG A 81 -0.53 16.34 1.17
N LYS A 82 0.68 16.13 1.69
CA LYS A 82 1.70 15.37 0.96
C LYS A 82 1.35 13.89 0.85
N ALA A 83 0.72 13.32 1.88
CA ALA A 83 0.26 11.95 1.82
C ALA A 83 -0.77 11.75 0.70
N LEU A 84 -1.72 12.67 0.57
CA LEU A 84 -2.76 12.58 -0.47
C LEU A 84 -2.19 12.72 -1.89
N GLU A 85 -1.04 13.36 -2.04
CA GLU A 85 -0.39 13.50 -3.35
C GLU A 85 0.27 12.20 -3.82
N HIS A 86 0.70 11.34 -2.88
CA HIS A 86 1.55 10.18 -3.20
C HIS A 86 0.92 8.83 -2.90
N PHE A 87 -0.08 8.77 -2.00
CA PHE A 87 -0.69 7.51 -1.60
C PHE A 87 -2.09 7.37 -2.16
N THR A 88 -2.40 6.18 -2.69
CA THR A 88 -3.76 5.87 -3.16
C THR A 88 -4.68 5.40 -2.06
N LEU A 89 -4.12 4.93 -0.93
CA LEU A 89 -4.90 4.44 0.20
C LEU A 89 -4.17 4.73 1.50
N ILE A 90 -4.92 5.18 2.50
CA ILE A 90 -4.44 5.44 3.85
C ILE A 90 -5.19 4.50 4.79
N HIS A 91 -4.45 3.59 5.45
CA HIS A 91 -5.05 2.54 6.26
C HIS A 91 -5.33 2.98 7.70
N ALA A 92 -4.51 3.88 8.25
CA ALA A 92 -4.54 4.22 9.67
C ALA A 92 -5.24 5.55 9.93
N VAL A 93 -6.56 5.58 9.79
CA VAL A 93 -7.37 6.72 10.19
C VAL A 93 -7.94 6.40 11.57
N ASP A 94 -7.34 6.98 12.61
CA ASP A 94 -7.59 6.63 14.01
C ASP A 94 -8.52 7.58 14.75
N SER A 95 -9.07 8.59 14.08
CA SER A 95 -10.00 9.53 14.69
C SER A 95 -10.94 10.14 13.67
N LEU A 96 -12.13 10.56 14.13
CA LEU A 96 -13.07 11.29 13.28
C LEU A 96 -12.48 12.62 12.83
N ARG A 97 -11.74 13.30 13.71
CA ARG A 97 -11.08 14.56 13.37
C ARG A 97 -10.12 14.40 12.21
N LEU A 98 -9.31 13.34 12.20
CA LEU A 98 -8.39 13.05 11.09
C LEU A 98 -9.16 12.73 9.81
N ALA A 99 -10.21 11.93 9.90
CA ALA A 99 -11.05 11.60 8.75
C ALA A 99 -11.68 12.85 8.13
N GLN A 100 -12.19 13.75 8.93
CA GLN A 100 -12.79 15.02 8.47
C GLN A 100 -11.72 15.91 7.82
N PHE A 101 -10.54 15.97 8.40
CA PHE A 101 -9.45 16.76 7.84
C PHE A 101 -8.97 16.20 6.51
N LEU A 102 -8.85 14.89 6.39
CA LEU A 102 -8.52 14.23 5.13
C LEU A 102 -9.53 14.55 4.05
N ASP A 103 -10.81 14.46 4.37
CA ASP A 103 -11.89 14.79 3.44
C ASP A 103 -11.81 16.24 2.96
N THR A 104 -11.57 17.16 3.87
CA THR A 104 -11.44 18.59 3.55
C THR A 104 -10.26 18.85 2.62
N VAL A 105 -9.10 18.26 2.90
CA VAL A 105 -7.90 18.47 2.08
C VAL A 105 -8.03 17.79 0.71
N ALA A 106 -8.72 16.66 0.63
CA ALA A 106 -8.88 15.90 -0.61
C ALA A 106 -9.85 16.58 -1.60
N GLN A 107 -10.71 17.43 -1.10
CA GLN A 107 -11.61 18.22 -1.96
C GLN A 107 -10.86 19.41 -2.61
#